data_072b96b7aabd922cc7efc42cae30fbd0
#
_entry.id   072b96b7aabd922cc7efc42cae30fbd0
#
_cell.length_a   1.000
_cell.length_b   1.000
_cell.length_c   1.000
_cell.angle_alpha   90.00
_cell.angle_beta   90.00
_cell.angle_gamma   90.00
#
_symmetry.space_group_name_H-M   'P 1'
#
loop_
_entity.id
_entity.type
_entity.pdbx_description
1 polymer ?
#
loop_
_entity_poly.entity_id
_entity_poly.type
_entity_poly.pdbx_seq_one_letter_code
_entity_poly.pdbx_strand_id
1 'polypeptide(L)'
;MISNPKYGWCNFELGDFKGSPSYLTDVPVDLLVAFIDQHAKGRGVAWFDEEGTEFTLVLTPYSMFIIEEKESPVLHDFSEINIKDLEKELIEDLEKDLNGWSEFITDDDREEILQHSNEIRQKIVMLKEMI
;
A
#
# COMPACT_ATOMS: atom_id res chain seq x y z
N MET A 1 -5.00 -6.54 3.74
CA MET A 1 -4.82 -5.30 2.96
C MET A 1 -4.25 -5.56 1.57
N ILE A 2 -3.10 -6.17 1.45
CA ILE A 2 -2.51 -6.54 0.15
C ILE A 2 -2.08 -8.00 0.13
N SER A 3 -2.16 -8.63 -1.05
CA SER A 3 -1.84 -10.05 -1.22
C SER A 3 -1.50 -10.38 -2.68
N ASN A 4 -0.96 -11.57 -2.88
CA ASN A 4 -0.68 -12.17 -4.20
C ASN A 4 0.17 -11.27 -5.12
N PRO A 5 1.37 -10.82 -4.70
CA PRO A 5 2.28 -10.10 -5.58
C PRO A 5 2.85 -11.07 -6.62
N LYS A 6 2.37 -10.95 -7.86
CA LYS A 6 2.78 -11.88 -8.92
C LYS A 6 2.68 -11.22 -10.28
N TYR A 7 3.76 -11.34 -11.07
CA TYR A 7 3.83 -10.78 -12.42
C TYR A 7 3.52 -9.29 -12.50
N GLY A 8 3.89 -8.52 -11.47
CA GLY A 8 3.64 -7.08 -11.43
C GLY A 8 2.20 -6.69 -11.13
N TRP A 9 1.41 -7.61 -10.57
CA TRP A 9 0.04 -7.38 -10.12
C TRP A 9 -0.12 -7.85 -8.68
N CYS A 10 -1.06 -7.24 -7.97
CA CYS A 10 -1.42 -7.69 -6.63
C CYS A 10 -2.92 -7.45 -6.36
N ASN A 11 -3.39 -8.00 -5.26
CA ASN A 11 -4.73 -7.71 -4.75
C ASN A 11 -4.64 -6.65 -3.65
N PHE A 12 -5.58 -5.71 -3.66
CA PHE A 12 -5.78 -4.73 -2.61
C PHE A 12 -7.20 -4.88 -2.08
N GLU A 13 -7.34 -4.99 -0.77
CA GLU A 13 -8.65 -5.07 -0.11
C GLU A 13 -8.70 -4.14 1.10
N LEU A 14 -9.75 -3.34 1.19
CA LEU A 14 -10.03 -2.50 2.34
C LEU A 14 -11.56 -2.44 2.53
N GLY A 15 -12.05 -3.01 3.64
CA GLY A 15 -13.48 -3.17 3.83
C GLY A 15 -14.09 -3.97 2.68
N ASP A 16 -15.09 -3.43 2.04
CA ASP A 16 -15.74 -4.02 0.87
C ASP A 16 -15.14 -3.56 -0.47
N PHE A 17 -14.14 -2.68 -0.43
CA PHE A 17 -13.43 -2.24 -1.64
C PHE A 17 -12.37 -3.26 -2.03
N LYS A 18 -12.30 -3.56 -3.33
CA LYS A 18 -11.29 -4.43 -3.94
C LYS A 18 -10.68 -3.76 -5.14
N GLY A 19 -9.36 -3.79 -5.22
CA GLY A 19 -8.60 -3.28 -6.35
C GLY A 19 -7.52 -4.25 -6.79
N SER A 20 -6.96 -4.00 -7.97
CA SER A 20 -5.90 -4.82 -8.56
C SER A 20 -4.76 -3.92 -9.05
N PRO A 21 -3.97 -3.32 -8.14
CA PRO A 21 -2.86 -2.46 -8.54
C PRO A 21 -1.78 -3.19 -9.31
N SER A 22 -1.18 -2.48 -10.27
CA SER A 22 -0.01 -2.96 -11.01
C SER A 22 1.28 -2.36 -10.47
N TYR A 23 2.41 -2.88 -10.97
CA TYR A 23 3.77 -2.44 -10.63
C TYR A 23 4.11 -1.03 -11.11
N LEU A 24 3.24 -0.38 -11.86
CA LEU A 24 3.45 1.01 -12.31
C LEU A 24 3.53 2.00 -11.15
N THR A 25 3.03 1.62 -9.99
CA THR A 25 3.33 2.27 -8.72
C THR A 25 3.97 1.23 -7.79
N ASP A 26 4.78 1.69 -6.85
CA ASP A 26 5.44 0.82 -5.86
C ASP A 26 4.47 0.58 -4.69
N VAL A 27 3.55 -0.35 -4.86
CA VAL A 27 2.46 -0.60 -3.90
C VAL A 27 2.95 -0.78 -2.47
N PRO A 28 3.91 -1.68 -2.18
CA PRO A 28 4.33 -1.90 -0.79
C PRO A 28 4.99 -0.67 -0.17
N VAL A 29 5.88 0.00 -0.89
CA VAL A 29 6.58 1.18 -0.38
C VAL A 29 5.63 2.36 -0.24
N ASP A 30 4.77 2.60 -1.23
CA ASP A 30 3.83 3.71 -1.21
C ASP A 30 2.82 3.59 -0.06
N LEU A 31 2.35 2.36 0.25
CA LEU A 31 1.51 2.13 1.41
C LEU A 31 2.24 2.39 2.72
N LEU A 32 3.46 1.88 2.87
CA LEU A 32 4.26 2.12 4.07
C LEU A 32 4.51 3.62 4.27
N VAL A 33 4.86 4.34 3.20
CA VAL A 33 5.09 5.78 3.25
C VAL A 33 3.80 6.53 3.62
N ALA A 34 2.64 6.11 3.10
CA ALA A 34 1.36 6.74 3.45
C ALA A 34 1.07 6.64 4.94
N PHE A 35 1.28 5.47 5.57
CA PHE A 35 1.09 5.30 7.00
C PHE A 35 2.13 6.06 7.83
N ILE A 36 3.40 6.03 7.41
CA ILE A 36 4.48 6.80 8.06
C ILE A 36 4.15 8.30 8.01
N ASP A 37 3.75 8.81 6.85
CA ASP A 37 3.39 10.23 6.70
C ASP A 37 2.18 10.61 7.53
N GLN A 38 1.20 9.71 7.67
CA GLN A 38 0.05 9.96 8.54
C GLN A 38 0.51 10.17 9.99
N HIS A 39 1.44 9.37 10.49
CA HIS A 39 2.00 9.56 11.83
C HIS A 39 2.84 10.85 11.93
N ALA A 40 3.69 11.10 10.96
CA ALA A 40 4.65 12.20 11.00
C ALA A 40 4.04 13.56 10.66
N LYS A 41 3.04 13.60 9.77
CA LYS A 41 2.49 14.83 9.18
C LYS A 41 1.00 15.00 9.37
N GLY A 42 0.30 14.02 9.96
CA GLY A 42 -1.15 14.03 10.13
C GLY A 42 -1.93 13.71 8.86
N ARG A 43 -1.28 13.28 7.81
CA ARG A 43 -1.91 12.82 6.56
C ARG A 43 -0.98 11.91 5.79
N GLY A 44 -1.55 10.96 5.06
CA GLY A 44 -0.81 10.11 4.12
C GLY A 44 -1.68 9.82 2.90
N VAL A 45 -1.05 9.71 1.74
CA VAL A 45 -1.73 9.46 0.47
C VAL A 45 -0.95 8.42 -0.32
N ALA A 46 -1.66 7.43 -0.87
CA ALA A 46 -1.09 6.46 -1.79
C ALA A 46 -1.99 6.35 -3.02
N TRP A 47 -1.40 6.52 -4.19
CA TRP A 47 -2.08 6.40 -5.48
C TRP A 47 -1.67 5.10 -6.15
N PHE A 48 -2.64 4.42 -6.76
CA PHE A 48 -2.44 3.13 -7.40
C PHE A 48 -2.97 3.11 -8.81
N ASP A 49 -2.16 2.58 -9.73
CA ASP A 49 -2.51 2.41 -11.13
C ASP A 49 -2.94 0.96 -11.37
N GLU A 50 -4.12 0.79 -11.97
CA GLU A 50 -4.68 -0.51 -12.35
C GLU A 50 -4.63 -0.74 -13.87
N GLU A 51 -3.84 0.11 -14.60
CA GLU A 51 -3.67 0.03 -16.06
C GLU A 51 -5.00 0.13 -16.83
N GLY A 52 -5.69 1.25 -16.61
CA GLY A 52 -6.99 1.57 -17.24
C GLY A 52 -7.92 2.25 -16.25
N THR A 53 -7.75 1.96 -14.98
CA THR A 53 -8.41 2.65 -13.86
C THR A 53 -7.37 2.96 -12.80
N GLU A 54 -7.74 3.77 -11.82
CA GLU A 54 -6.86 4.12 -10.71
C GLU A 54 -7.68 4.44 -9.47
N PHE A 55 -7.05 4.34 -8.31
CA PHE A 55 -7.65 4.76 -7.05
C PHE A 55 -6.60 5.34 -6.11
N THR A 56 -7.06 6.15 -5.18
CA THR A 56 -6.20 6.83 -4.20
C THR A 56 -6.69 6.53 -2.79
N LEU A 57 -5.77 6.12 -1.93
CA LEU A 57 -6.02 5.97 -0.49
C LEU A 57 -5.58 7.25 0.21
N VAL A 58 -6.47 7.83 1.01
CA VAL A 58 -6.20 9.03 1.82
C VAL A 58 -6.37 8.68 3.29
N LEU A 59 -5.33 8.94 4.08
CA LEU A 59 -5.29 8.66 5.51
C LEU A 59 -5.12 9.96 6.31
N THR A 60 -5.92 10.10 7.36
CA THR A 60 -5.71 11.10 8.41
C THR A 60 -5.90 10.42 9.77
N PRO A 61 -5.58 11.06 10.92
CA PRO A 61 -5.84 10.46 12.23
C PRO A 61 -7.30 10.14 12.51
N TYR A 62 -8.23 10.79 11.78
CA TYR A 62 -9.68 10.71 12.04
C TYR A 62 -10.48 10.16 10.87
N SER A 63 -9.87 9.96 9.72
CA SER A 63 -10.60 9.58 8.52
C SER A 63 -9.74 8.73 7.57
N MET A 64 -10.43 7.92 6.79
CA MET A 64 -9.82 7.03 5.80
C MET A 64 -10.76 6.93 4.61
N PHE A 65 -10.24 7.27 3.43
CA PHE A 65 -11.02 7.28 2.20
C PHE A 65 -10.30 6.58 1.08
N ILE A 66 -11.08 5.96 0.18
CA ILE A 66 -10.60 5.57 -1.14
C ILE A 66 -11.40 6.37 -2.17
N ILE A 67 -10.70 7.00 -3.09
CA ILE A 67 -11.28 7.71 -4.23
C ILE A 67 -10.99 6.89 -5.47
N GLU A 68 -12.03 6.32 -6.09
CA GLU A 68 -11.91 5.67 -7.39
C GLU A 68 -12.04 6.73 -8.49
N GLU A 69 -11.03 6.80 -9.35
CA GLU A 69 -11.06 7.67 -10.52
C GLU A 69 -11.85 6.99 -11.65
N LYS A 70 -13.04 7.50 -11.85
CA LYS A 70 -13.97 7.09 -12.91
C LYS A 70 -14.47 8.35 -13.58
N GLU A 71 -15.26 8.21 -14.63
CA GLU A 71 -15.92 9.33 -15.28
C GLU A 71 -16.64 10.22 -14.26
N SER A 72 -17.33 9.59 -13.29
CA SER A 72 -17.78 10.24 -12.06
C SER A 72 -17.01 9.62 -10.90
N PRO A 73 -16.09 10.35 -10.24
CA PRO A 73 -15.33 9.82 -9.13
C PRO A 73 -16.23 9.28 -8.01
N VAL A 74 -15.85 8.13 -7.44
CA VAL A 74 -16.57 7.49 -6.33
C VAL A 74 -15.72 7.55 -5.08
N LEU A 75 -16.28 8.11 -4.02
CA LEU A 75 -15.65 8.19 -2.70
C LEU A 75 -16.17 7.05 -1.83
N HIS A 76 -15.25 6.25 -1.29
CA HIS A 76 -15.53 5.24 -0.28
C HIS A 76 -15.00 5.72 1.06
N ASP A 77 -15.86 5.81 2.06
CA ASP A 77 -15.47 6.23 3.41
C ASP A 77 -15.27 4.99 4.30
N PHE A 78 -14.04 4.82 4.79
CA PHE A 78 -13.64 3.76 5.69
C PHE A 78 -13.18 4.28 7.05
N SER A 79 -13.65 5.46 7.45
CA SER A 79 -13.22 6.13 8.68
C SER A 79 -13.56 5.34 9.96
N GLU A 80 -14.41 4.32 9.87
CA GLU A 80 -14.74 3.42 10.98
C GLU A 80 -13.66 2.37 11.23
N ILE A 81 -12.79 2.11 10.23
CA ILE A 81 -11.71 1.12 10.36
C ILE A 81 -10.62 1.69 11.27
N ASN A 82 -10.17 0.89 12.22
CA ASN A 82 -9.08 1.28 13.10
C ASN A 82 -7.75 1.30 12.33
N ILE A 83 -7.13 2.48 12.26
CA ILE A 83 -5.90 2.66 11.49
C ILE A 83 -4.73 1.84 12.01
N LYS A 84 -4.62 1.66 13.33
CA LYS A 84 -3.54 0.85 13.94
C LYS A 84 -3.68 -0.62 13.59
N ASP A 85 -4.90 -1.15 13.56
CA ASP A 85 -5.16 -2.52 13.15
C ASP A 85 -4.77 -2.72 11.68
N LEU A 86 -5.07 -1.73 10.83
CA LEU A 86 -4.74 -1.77 9.41
C LEU A 86 -3.22 -1.70 9.18
N GLU A 87 -2.51 -0.89 9.96
CA GLU A 87 -1.05 -0.82 9.91
C GLU A 87 -0.40 -2.16 10.25
N LYS A 88 -0.90 -2.82 11.28
CA LYS A 88 -0.43 -4.15 11.67
C LYS A 88 -0.72 -5.19 10.59
N GLU A 89 -1.90 -5.14 10.01
CA GLU A 89 -2.28 -6.00 8.89
C GLU A 89 -1.34 -5.82 7.69
N LEU A 90 -1.04 -4.57 7.32
CA LEU A 90 -0.10 -4.27 6.24
C LEU A 90 1.28 -4.86 6.52
N ILE A 91 1.80 -4.68 7.73
CA ILE A 91 3.10 -5.22 8.12
C ILE A 91 3.10 -6.75 8.02
N GLU A 92 2.06 -7.41 8.52
CA GLU A 92 1.90 -8.87 8.43
C GLU A 92 1.84 -9.34 6.99
N ASP A 93 1.06 -8.66 6.14
CA ASP A 93 0.94 -9.00 4.72
C ASP A 93 2.28 -8.89 3.99
N LEU A 94 3.07 -7.86 4.29
CA LEU A 94 4.40 -7.68 3.71
C LEU A 94 5.40 -8.73 4.20
N GLU A 95 5.42 -9.00 5.50
CA GLU A 95 6.34 -9.98 6.10
C GLU A 95 6.01 -11.41 5.68
N LYS A 96 4.76 -11.68 5.38
CA LYS A 96 4.29 -13.00 4.94
C LYS A 96 4.86 -13.43 3.59
N ASP A 97 5.14 -12.49 2.69
CA ASP A 97 5.69 -12.76 1.36
C ASP A 97 6.66 -11.65 0.93
N LEU A 98 7.69 -11.44 1.74
CA LEU A 98 8.67 -10.37 1.48
C LEU A 98 9.38 -10.55 0.14
N ASN A 99 9.66 -11.79 -0.26
CA ASN A 99 10.29 -12.07 -1.55
C ASN A 99 9.39 -11.65 -2.72
N GLY A 100 8.11 -11.97 -2.65
CA GLY A 100 7.15 -11.57 -3.68
C GLY A 100 7.03 -10.05 -3.79
N TRP A 101 6.96 -9.35 -2.66
CA TRP A 101 6.89 -7.89 -2.66
C TRP A 101 8.19 -7.24 -3.14
N SER A 102 9.34 -7.85 -2.85
CA SER A 102 10.64 -7.38 -3.33
C SER A 102 10.75 -7.45 -4.85
N GLU A 103 10.12 -8.44 -5.47
CA GLU A 103 10.10 -8.65 -6.92
C GLU A 103 8.94 -7.94 -7.63
N PHE A 104 8.13 -7.18 -6.90
CA PHE A 104 6.91 -6.57 -7.44
C PHE A 104 7.18 -5.57 -8.56
N ILE A 105 8.22 -4.75 -8.43
CA ILE A 105 8.55 -3.70 -9.40
C ILE A 105 9.46 -4.20 -10.53
N THR A 106 10.20 -5.28 -10.31
CA THR A 106 11.01 -5.96 -11.31
C THR A 106 11.30 -7.39 -10.86
N ASP A 107 11.36 -8.32 -11.78
CA ASP A 107 11.66 -9.73 -11.52
C ASP A 107 12.96 -10.22 -12.14
N ASP A 108 13.69 -9.37 -12.87
CA ASP A 108 14.87 -9.73 -13.62
C ASP A 108 16.17 -9.02 -13.20
N ASP A 109 16.09 -7.95 -12.40
CA ASP A 109 17.25 -7.21 -11.90
C ASP A 109 17.49 -7.52 -10.42
N ARG A 110 18.44 -8.40 -10.15
CA ARG A 110 18.75 -8.87 -8.78
C ARG A 110 19.20 -7.76 -7.85
N GLU A 111 19.95 -6.79 -8.34
CA GLU A 111 20.45 -5.67 -7.55
C GLU A 111 19.26 -4.76 -7.14
N GLU A 112 18.39 -4.45 -8.09
CA GLU A 112 17.18 -3.66 -7.82
C GLU A 112 16.24 -4.38 -6.87
N ILE A 113 16.05 -5.70 -7.03
CA ILE A 113 15.23 -6.51 -6.09
C ILE A 113 15.80 -6.44 -4.68
N LEU A 114 17.13 -6.54 -4.52
CA LEU A 114 17.78 -6.47 -3.21
C LEU A 114 17.60 -5.08 -2.57
N GLN A 115 17.80 -4.02 -3.35
CA GLN A 115 17.60 -2.65 -2.89
C GLN A 115 16.14 -2.42 -2.47
N HIS A 116 15.19 -2.92 -3.25
CA HIS A 116 13.75 -2.82 -2.95
C HIS A 116 13.39 -3.60 -1.69
N SER A 117 13.94 -4.80 -1.52
CA SER A 117 13.76 -5.59 -0.29
C SER A 117 14.25 -4.82 0.94
N ASN A 118 15.43 -4.20 0.86
CA ASN A 118 15.98 -3.42 1.95
C ASN A 118 15.12 -2.19 2.26
N GLU A 119 14.61 -1.51 1.24
CA GLU A 119 13.72 -0.37 1.42
C GLU A 119 12.42 -0.76 2.13
N ILE A 120 11.79 -1.85 1.71
CA ILE A 120 10.58 -2.36 2.36
C ILE A 120 10.86 -2.66 3.84
N ARG A 121 11.95 -3.38 4.12
CA ARG A 121 12.33 -3.72 5.51
C ARG A 121 12.59 -2.50 6.38
N GLN A 122 13.30 -1.50 5.86
CA GLN A 122 13.56 -0.27 6.59
C GLN A 122 12.27 0.48 6.92
N LYS A 123 11.37 0.57 5.97
CA LYS A 123 10.07 1.23 6.17
C LYS A 123 9.18 0.47 7.14
N ILE A 124 9.21 -0.85 7.14
CA ILE A 124 8.50 -1.67 8.14
C ILE A 124 9.03 -1.36 9.54
N VAL A 125 10.35 -1.30 9.73
CA VAL A 125 10.96 -0.95 11.02
C VAL A 125 10.52 0.45 11.46
N MET A 126 10.56 1.43 10.57
CA MET A 126 10.11 2.80 10.86
C MET A 126 8.65 2.82 11.31
N LEU A 127 7.78 2.13 10.59
CA LEU A 127 6.36 2.09 10.93
C LEU A 127 6.12 1.40 12.28
N LYS A 128 6.80 0.28 12.54
CA LYS A 128 6.70 -0.42 13.83
C LYS A 128 7.08 0.47 15.03
N GLU A 129 8.05 1.35 14.85
CA GLU A 129 8.45 2.29 15.89
C GLU A 129 7.42 3.41 16.14
N MET A 130 6.55 3.66 15.19
CA MET A 130 5.51 4.70 15.27
C MET A 130 4.18 4.20 15.84
N ILE A 131 3.96 2.89 15.82
CA ILE A 131 2.71 2.28 16.28
C ILE A 131 2.63 2.21 17.81
#